data_3e11f6d71f4ccc3da3b4c4dc594e0bf8
#
_entry.id   3e11f6d71f4ccc3da3b4c4dc594e0bf8
#
_cell.length_a   1.000
_cell.length_b   1.000
_cell.length_c   1.000
_cell.angle_alpha   90.00
_cell.angle_beta   90.00
_cell.angle_gamma   90.00
#
_symmetry.space_group_name_H-M   'P 1'
#
loop_
_entity.id
_entity.type
_entity.pdbx_description
1 polymer ?
#
loop_
_entity_poly.entity_id
_entity_poly.type
_entity_poly.pdbx_seq_one_letter_code
_entity_poly.pdbx_strand_id
1 'polypeptide(L)'
;MKLKTLNSIINKKKTKTEFAIITNLSTGDSEIYEKENLLNKDLKNYENQIKEFLKLKKNGIVEGSDIFIETYTLPVKVIIVGAVHIAQYLVDYAKSLNFEINIIDPRGYFASEKRFPNVNLITKWPDEAFKELNTDQSTALIALTHDPKIDDPAIKHALNKKFYYIGALGSKKTHSNRCDRLKKSGYSHDQISLIHGPIGIKL
;
A
#
# COMPACT_ATOMS: atom_id res chain seq x y z
N MET A 1 26.09 -16.70 -4.08
CA MET A 1 24.75 -17.18 -3.63
C MET A 1 24.61 -18.67 -3.91
N LYS A 2 24.18 -19.49 -2.96
CA LYS A 2 24.02 -20.95 -3.12
C LYS A 2 22.74 -21.25 -3.92
N LEU A 3 22.73 -22.33 -4.74
CA LEU A 3 21.58 -22.75 -5.56
C LEU A 3 20.29 -22.93 -4.73
N LYS A 4 20.44 -23.46 -3.51
CA LYS A 4 19.34 -23.62 -2.55
C LYS A 4 18.65 -22.27 -2.20
N THR A 5 19.45 -21.24 -1.98
CA THR A 5 18.95 -19.87 -1.71
C THR A 5 18.19 -19.31 -2.91
N LEU A 6 18.71 -19.50 -4.13
CA LEU A 6 18.06 -19.06 -5.36
C LEU A 6 16.67 -19.72 -5.54
N ASN A 7 16.59 -21.05 -5.35
CA ASN A 7 15.32 -21.78 -5.45
C ASN A 7 14.30 -21.30 -4.41
N SER A 8 14.75 -21.01 -3.19
CA SER A 8 13.90 -20.45 -2.14
C SER A 8 13.36 -19.07 -2.54
N ILE A 9 14.19 -18.19 -3.09
CA ILE A 9 13.78 -16.86 -3.60
C ILE A 9 12.71 -17.00 -4.68
N ILE A 10 12.92 -17.89 -5.66
CA ILE A 10 11.98 -18.12 -6.75
C ILE A 10 10.61 -18.57 -6.20
N ASN A 11 10.62 -19.52 -5.26
CA ASN A 11 9.38 -20.01 -4.65
C ASN A 11 8.66 -18.90 -3.87
N LYS A 12 9.38 -18.10 -3.08
CA LYS A 12 8.81 -16.99 -2.31
C LYS A 12 8.21 -15.89 -3.19
N LYS A 13 8.85 -15.56 -4.31
CA LYS A 13 8.28 -14.66 -5.32
C LYS A 13 6.98 -15.21 -5.91
N LYS A 14 6.91 -16.52 -6.18
CA LYS A 14 5.69 -17.17 -6.69
C LYS A 14 4.55 -17.16 -5.67
N THR A 15 4.86 -17.39 -4.39
CA THR A 15 3.87 -17.38 -3.30
C THR A 15 3.53 -15.99 -2.79
N LYS A 16 4.09 -14.93 -3.39
CA LYS A 16 3.89 -13.54 -2.99
C LYS A 16 4.15 -13.32 -1.48
N THR A 17 5.23 -13.90 -0.98
CA THR A 17 5.66 -13.74 0.42
C THR A 17 6.70 -12.64 0.52
N GLU A 18 6.56 -11.74 1.49
CA GLU A 18 7.57 -10.72 1.77
C GLU A 18 8.73 -11.32 2.55
N PHE A 19 9.95 -11.02 2.15
CA PHE A 19 11.18 -11.50 2.80
C PHE A 19 12.33 -10.53 2.56
N ALA A 20 13.42 -10.69 3.29
CA ALA A 20 14.69 -10.01 3.02
C ALA A 20 15.81 -11.03 2.82
N ILE A 21 16.78 -10.67 1.98
CA ILE A 21 18.05 -11.37 1.87
C ILE A 21 19.08 -10.53 2.61
N ILE A 22 19.72 -11.14 3.60
CA ILE A 22 20.79 -10.53 4.37
C ILE A 22 22.10 -11.13 3.88
N THR A 23 22.99 -10.28 3.39
CA THR A 23 24.30 -10.71 2.89
C THR A 23 25.41 -10.05 3.71
N ASN A 24 26.30 -10.86 4.26
CA ASN A 24 27.55 -10.37 4.81
C ASN A 24 28.52 -10.14 3.64
N LEU A 25 28.90 -8.89 3.40
CA LEU A 25 29.73 -8.50 2.26
C LEU A 25 31.19 -8.96 2.39
N SER A 26 31.68 -9.16 3.63
CA SER A 26 33.04 -9.64 3.88
C SER A 26 33.20 -11.13 3.63
N THR A 27 32.18 -11.95 3.94
CA THR A 27 32.22 -13.42 3.78
C THR A 27 31.51 -13.90 2.52
N GLY A 28 30.59 -13.11 1.98
CA GLY A 28 29.70 -13.49 0.88
C GLY A 28 28.56 -14.42 1.29
N ASP A 29 28.41 -14.74 2.57
CA ASP A 29 27.32 -15.56 3.07
C ASP A 29 26.00 -14.79 3.05
N SER A 30 24.93 -15.51 2.66
CA SER A 30 23.59 -14.92 2.56
C SER A 30 22.56 -15.80 3.26
N GLU A 31 21.62 -15.17 3.96
CA GLU A 31 20.50 -15.80 4.64
C GLU A 31 19.18 -15.10 4.28
N ILE A 32 18.08 -15.86 4.27
CA ILE A 32 16.75 -15.32 4.01
C ILE A 32 16.04 -15.13 5.34
N TYR A 33 15.56 -13.90 5.58
CA TYR A 33 14.72 -13.55 6.72
C TYR A 33 13.25 -13.47 6.31
N GLU A 34 12.41 -14.11 7.10
CA GLU A 34 10.95 -13.98 7.12
C GLU A 34 10.47 -13.70 8.53
N LYS A 35 9.27 -13.14 8.66
CA LYS A 35 8.71 -12.74 9.97
C LYS A 35 8.73 -13.84 11.05
N GLU A 36 8.78 -15.12 10.67
CA GLU A 36 8.67 -16.26 11.58
C GLU A 36 9.94 -17.11 11.65
N ASN A 37 10.98 -16.78 10.87
CA ASN A 37 12.22 -17.54 10.87
C ASN A 37 13.22 -16.99 11.88
N LEU A 38 13.80 -17.91 12.66
CA LEU A 38 14.93 -17.60 13.55
C LEU A 38 16.17 -17.31 12.69
N LEU A 39 16.70 -16.10 12.80
CA LEU A 39 18.01 -15.75 12.27
C LEU A 39 19.11 -16.52 13.01
N ASN A 40 20.23 -16.79 12.32
CA ASN A 40 21.42 -17.28 13.00
C ASN A 40 21.91 -16.25 14.04
N LYS A 41 22.78 -16.69 14.96
CA LYS A 41 23.22 -15.85 16.10
C LYS A 41 23.86 -14.54 15.65
N ASP A 42 24.60 -14.55 14.53
CA ASP A 42 25.37 -13.42 14.04
C ASP A 42 24.45 -12.34 13.42
N LEU A 43 23.33 -12.74 12.82
CA LEU A 43 22.37 -11.84 12.19
C LEU A 43 21.25 -11.37 13.15
N LYS A 44 21.09 -12.03 14.28
CA LYS A 44 20.06 -11.68 15.28
C LYS A 44 20.20 -10.23 15.79
N ASN A 45 21.42 -9.71 15.87
CA ASN A 45 21.70 -8.35 16.29
C ASN A 45 21.15 -7.31 15.31
N TYR A 46 20.89 -7.69 14.04
CA TYR A 46 20.37 -6.82 12.98
C TYR A 46 18.87 -6.97 12.75
N GLU A 47 18.16 -7.74 13.56
CA GLU A 47 16.73 -8.03 13.35
C GLU A 47 15.86 -6.75 13.29
N ASN A 48 16.15 -5.76 14.13
CA ASN A 48 15.43 -4.50 14.14
C ASN A 48 15.65 -3.70 12.86
N GLN A 49 16.88 -3.64 12.37
CA GLN A 49 17.23 -2.98 11.10
C GLN A 49 16.60 -3.70 9.92
N ILE A 50 16.59 -5.04 9.92
CA ILE A 50 15.94 -5.84 8.88
C ILE A 50 14.44 -5.53 8.82
N LYS A 51 13.76 -5.48 9.97
CA LYS A 51 12.34 -5.12 10.08
C LYS A 51 12.07 -3.69 9.59
N GLU A 52 12.96 -2.75 9.92
CA GLU A 52 12.87 -1.37 9.45
C GLU A 52 13.03 -1.28 7.93
N PHE A 53 14.02 -1.96 7.35
CA PHE A 53 14.25 -2.00 5.91
C PHE A 53 13.06 -2.58 5.16
N LEU A 54 12.47 -3.70 5.66
CA LEU A 54 11.24 -4.27 5.12
C LEU A 54 10.07 -3.29 5.19
N LYS A 55 9.89 -2.62 6.33
CA LYS A 55 8.83 -1.62 6.52
C LYS A 55 8.97 -0.44 5.58
N LEU A 56 10.20 0.05 5.39
CA LEU A 56 10.52 1.19 4.52
C LEU A 56 10.67 0.78 3.04
N LYS A 57 10.58 -0.53 2.73
CA LYS A 57 10.77 -1.09 1.38
C LYS A 57 12.08 -0.61 0.73
N LYS A 58 13.15 -0.52 1.51
CA LYS A 58 14.46 -0.04 1.06
C LYS A 58 15.50 -1.15 1.07
N ASN A 59 16.51 -1.00 0.22
CA ASN A 59 17.70 -1.84 0.18
C ASN A 59 18.92 -1.01 0.61
N GLY A 60 19.93 -1.64 1.17
CA GLY A 60 21.15 -0.94 1.52
C GLY A 60 22.02 -1.67 2.55
N ILE A 61 23.12 -1.05 2.88
CA ILE A 61 24.06 -1.52 3.90
C ILE A 61 23.61 -0.96 5.25
N VAL A 62 23.65 -1.79 6.28
CA VAL A 62 23.42 -1.35 7.67
C VAL A 62 24.60 -0.49 8.10
N GLU A 63 24.32 0.71 8.58
CA GLU A 63 25.34 1.67 9.00
C GLU A 63 26.32 1.06 10.01
N GLY A 64 27.62 1.25 9.76
CA GLY A 64 28.70 0.72 10.60
C GLY A 64 28.90 -0.78 10.52
N SER A 65 28.40 -1.46 9.49
CA SER A 65 28.56 -2.91 9.31
C SER A 65 28.79 -3.31 7.85
N ASP A 66 29.20 -4.57 7.64
CA ASP A 66 29.32 -5.20 6.32
C ASP A 66 28.02 -5.96 5.92
N ILE A 67 26.91 -5.64 6.55
CA ILE A 67 25.64 -6.33 6.30
C ILE A 67 24.82 -5.53 5.26
N PHE A 68 24.59 -6.16 4.11
CA PHE A 68 23.68 -5.67 3.08
C PHE A 68 22.32 -6.34 3.22
N ILE A 69 21.26 -5.53 3.21
CA ILE A 69 19.87 -5.99 3.27
C ILE A 69 19.20 -5.69 1.93
N GLU A 70 18.71 -6.73 1.27
CA GLU A 70 17.89 -6.65 0.06
C GLU A 70 16.47 -7.08 0.40
N THR A 71 15.48 -6.19 0.26
CA THR A 71 14.08 -6.48 0.60
C THR A 71 13.27 -6.87 -0.62
N TYR A 72 12.45 -7.89 -0.45
CA TYR A 72 11.46 -8.33 -1.41
C TYR A 72 10.07 -8.14 -0.82
N THR A 73 9.45 -7.04 -1.18
CA THR A 73 8.13 -6.64 -0.67
C THR A 73 7.10 -6.72 -1.78
N LEU A 74 5.85 -6.89 -1.38
CA LEU A 74 4.74 -6.86 -2.33
C LEU A 74 4.56 -5.43 -2.90
N PRO A 75 4.08 -5.32 -4.15
CA PRO A 75 3.69 -4.03 -4.68
C PRO A 75 2.70 -3.32 -3.75
N VAL A 76 2.83 -2.01 -3.63
CA VAL A 76 1.83 -1.20 -2.94
C VAL A 76 0.53 -1.30 -3.73
N LYS A 77 -0.56 -1.66 -3.05
CA LYS A 77 -1.89 -1.63 -3.63
C LYS A 77 -2.47 -0.23 -3.52
N VAL A 78 -2.91 0.32 -4.64
CA VAL A 78 -3.57 1.62 -4.68
C VAL A 78 -5.01 1.42 -5.12
N ILE A 79 -5.95 1.78 -4.26
CA ILE A 79 -7.37 1.77 -4.57
C ILE A 79 -7.81 3.21 -4.77
N ILE A 80 -8.23 3.52 -5.99
CA ILE A 80 -8.76 4.83 -6.37
C ILE A 80 -10.28 4.71 -6.41
N VAL A 81 -10.95 5.50 -5.58
CA VAL A 81 -12.42 5.59 -5.56
C VAL A 81 -12.82 6.84 -6.32
N GLY A 82 -13.39 6.62 -7.50
CA GLY A 82 -13.76 7.67 -8.46
C GLY A 82 -12.91 7.67 -9.71
N ALA A 83 -13.50 7.22 -10.82
CA ALA A 83 -12.90 7.21 -12.15
C ALA A 83 -12.98 8.63 -12.81
N VAL A 84 -12.64 9.67 -12.06
CA VAL A 84 -12.66 11.07 -12.49
C VAL A 84 -11.45 11.42 -13.35
N HIS A 85 -11.40 12.65 -13.90
CA HIS A 85 -10.31 13.02 -14.81
C HIS A 85 -8.92 12.93 -14.19
N ILE A 86 -8.75 13.43 -12.96
CA ILE A 86 -7.46 13.39 -12.26
C ILE A 86 -6.96 11.96 -12.00
N ALA A 87 -7.87 10.98 -11.88
CA ALA A 87 -7.51 9.59 -11.71
C ALA A 87 -6.69 9.03 -12.87
N GLN A 88 -6.87 9.54 -14.11
CA GLN A 88 -6.11 9.07 -15.28
C GLN A 88 -4.61 9.37 -15.10
N TYR A 89 -4.26 10.60 -14.74
CA TYR A 89 -2.86 10.99 -14.50
C TYR A 89 -2.26 10.23 -13.31
N LEU A 90 -3.05 10.08 -12.24
CA LEU A 90 -2.61 9.33 -11.06
C LEU A 90 -2.29 7.87 -11.39
N VAL A 91 -3.11 7.24 -12.23
CA VAL A 91 -2.89 5.87 -12.73
C VAL A 91 -1.58 5.78 -13.50
N ASP A 92 -1.30 6.73 -14.40
CA ASP A 92 -0.07 6.70 -15.20
C ASP A 92 1.19 6.81 -14.31
N TYR A 93 1.17 7.70 -13.31
CA TYR A 93 2.25 7.79 -12.33
C TYR A 93 2.37 6.53 -11.47
N ALA A 94 1.26 6.00 -10.98
CA ALA A 94 1.28 4.80 -10.13
C ALA A 94 1.76 3.55 -10.90
N LYS A 95 1.44 3.44 -12.20
CA LYS A 95 1.97 2.39 -13.08
C LYS A 95 3.49 2.49 -13.21
N SER A 96 4.04 3.70 -13.38
CA SER A 96 5.49 3.89 -13.51
C SER A 96 6.24 3.47 -12.23
N LEU A 97 5.57 3.46 -11.09
CA LEU A 97 6.08 2.98 -9.80
C LEU A 97 5.79 1.49 -9.53
N ASN A 98 5.24 0.76 -10.51
CA ASN A 98 4.85 -0.64 -10.37
C ASN A 98 3.85 -0.91 -9.24
N PHE A 99 2.93 0.04 -8.96
CA PHE A 99 1.85 -0.17 -8.02
C PHE A 99 0.74 -1.04 -8.61
N GLU A 100 0.11 -1.87 -7.78
CA GLU A 100 -1.10 -2.60 -8.14
C GLU A 100 -2.31 -1.66 -8.01
N ILE A 101 -2.97 -1.34 -9.13
CA ILE A 101 -4.01 -0.30 -9.18
C ILE A 101 -5.37 -0.94 -9.37
N ASN A 102 -6.32 -0.56 -8.51
CA ASN A 102 -7.73 -0.88 -8.62
C ASN A 102 -8.55 0.41 -8.62
N ILE A 103 -9.50 0.57 -9.53
CA ILE A 103 -10.41 1.70 -9.57
C ILE A 103 -11.82 1.22 -9.24
N ILE A 104 -12.44 1.88 -8.26
CA ILE A 104 -13.83 1.65 -7.88
C ILE A 104 -14.64 2.87 -8.27
N ASP A 105 -15.63 2.72 -9.12
CA ASP A 105 -16.63 3.75 -9.40
C ASP A 105 -17.94 3.10 -9.83
N PRO A 106 -19.05 3.23 -9.07
CA PRO A 106 -20.34 2.64 -9.42
C PRO A 106 -20.93 3.23 -10.71
N ARG A 107 -20.41 4.37 -11.16
CA ARG A 107 -20.84 5.04 -12.40
C ARG A 107 -20.05 4.49 -13.58
N GLY A 108 -20.50 3.37 -14.16
CA GLY A 108 -19.80 2.63 -15.22
C GLY A 108 -19.37 3.47 -16.44
N TYR A 109 -20.07 4.56 -16.74
CA TYR A 109 -19.67 5.48 -17.81
C TYR A 109 -18.27 6.08 -17.59
N PHE A 110 -17.90 6.38 -16.35
CA PHE A 110 -16.59 6.93 -16.02
C PHE A 110 -15.50 5.86 -15.96
N ALA A 111 -15.82 4.67 -15.43
CA ALA A 111 -14.91 3.55 -15.27
C ALA A 111 -14.88 2.69 -16.54
N SER A 112 -14.24 3.16 -17.61
CA SER A 112 -14.15 2.46 -18.89
C SER A 112 -12.71 2.09 -19.23
N GLU A 113 -12.52 0.95 -19.90
CA GLU A 113 -11.20 0.46 -20.37
C GLU A 113 -10.52 1.48 -21.29
N LYS A 114 -11.31 2.23 -22.11
CA LYS A 114 -10.78 3.29 -22.97
C LYS A 114 -10.07 4.39 -22.16
N ARG A 115 -10.57 4.71 -20.96
CA ARG A 115 -10.00 5.76 -20.10
C ARG A 115 -8.90 5.24 -19.18
N PHE A 116 -8.97 3.97 -18.82
CA PHE A 116 -8.05 3.33 -17.86
C PHE A 116 -7.57 1.97 -18.40
N PRO A 117 -6.77 1.96 -19.49
CA PRO A 117 -6.32 0.71 -20.09
C PRO A 117 -5.42 -0.07 -19.14
N ASN A 118 -5.61 -1.40 -19.10
CA ASN A 118 -4.83 -2.32 -18.26
C ASN A 118 -4.86 -1.97 -16.75
N VAL A 119 -6.05 -1.59 -16.24
CA VAL A 119 -6.31 -1.36 -14.82
C VAL A 119 -7.51 -2.18 -14.40
N ASN A 120 -7.50 -2.72 -13.21
CA ASN A 120 -8.66 -3.43 -12.68
C ASN A 120 -9.78 -2.42 -12.36
N LEU A 121 -10.87 -2.46 -13.15
CA LEU A 121 -12.02 -1.58 -13.02
C LEU A 121 -13.18 -2.32 -12.33
N ILE A 122 -13.69 -1.76 -11.24
CA ILE A 122 -14.78 -2.35 -10.46
C ILE A 122 -15.96 -1.35 -10.47
N THR A 123 -16.98 -1.65 -11.27
CA THR A 123 -18.18 -0.82 -11.42
C THR A 123 -19.26 -1.15 -10.40
N LYS A 124 -18.84 -1.23 -9.13
CA LYS A 124 -19.71 -1.54 -7.99
C LYS A 124 -19.59 -0.46 -6.94
N TRP A 125 -20.56 -0.41 -6.03
CA TRP A 125 -20.46 0.42 -4.84
C TRP A 125 -19.30 -0.03 -3.97
N PRO A 126 -18.61 0.87 -3.24
CA PRO A 126 -17.44 0.51 -2.44
C PRO A 126 -17.69 -0.65 -1.47
N ASP A 127 -18.86 -0.71 -0.81
CA ASP A 127 -19.19 -1.78 0.12
C ASP A 127 -19.24 -3.17 -0.53
N GLU A 128 -19.57 -3.24 -1.82
CA GLU A 128 -19.56 -4.48 -2.59
C GLU A 128 -18.18 -4.76 -3.15
N ALA A 129 -17.51 -3.72 -3.71
CA ALA A 129 -16.19 -3.83 -4.31
C ALA A 129 -15.14 -4.35 -3.31
N PHE A 130 -15.17 -3.88 -2.07
CA PHE A 130 -14.23 -4.31 -1.04
C PHE A 130 -14.41 -5.75 -0.57
N LYS A 131 -15.54 -6.40 -0.85
CA LYS A 131 -15.72 -7.84 -0.60
C LYS A 131 -14.92 -8.71 -1.57
N GLU A 132 -14.62 -8.18 -2.75
CA GLU A 132 -13.90 -8.88 -3.81
C GLU A 132 -12.40 -8.56 -3.80
N LEU A 133 -12.00 -7.48 -3.14
CA LEU A 133 -10.62 -7.03 -3.07
C LEU A 133 -9.91 -7.57 -1.83
N ASN A 134 -8.77 -8.18 -2.04
CA ASN A 134 -7.87 -8.51 -0.93
C ASN A 134 -7.11 -7.25 -0.50
N THR A 135 -7.52 -6.63 0.61
CA THR A 135 -6.99 -5.41 1.17
C THR A 135 -6.30 -5.66 2.52
N ASP A 136 -5.19 -4.96 2.75
CA ASP A 136 -4.38 -5.08 3.95
C ASP A 136 -3.75 -3.74 4.35
N GLN A 137 -2.88 -3.77 5.35
CA GLN A 137 -2.19 -2.58 5.85
C GLN A 137 -1.18 -1.96 4.85
N SER A 138 -0.85 -2.65 3.74
CA SER A 138 -0.02 -2.08 2.66
C SER A 138 -0.83 -1.45 1.53
N THR A 139 -2.15 -1.33 1.72
CA THR A 139 -3.06 -0.72 0.76
C THR A 139 -3.19 0.79 0.99
N ALA A 140 -3.14 1.57 -0.09
CA ALA A 140 -3.44 2.99 -0.10
C ALA A 140 -4.83 3.23 -0.69
N LEU A 141 -5.63 4.10 -0.05
CA LEU A 141 -6.91 4.57 -0.57
C LEU A 141 -6.81 6.02 -1.03
N ILE A 142 -7.37 6.32 -2.20
CA ILE A 142 -7.49 7.67 -2.73
C ILE A 142 -8.94 7.91 -3.15
N ALA A 143 -9.67 8.70 -2.37
CA ALA A 143 -11.07 9.04 -2.62
C ALA A 143 -11.18 10.36 -3.40
N LEU A 144 -11.75 10.32 -4.60
CA LEU A 144 -11.74 11.42 -5.57
C LEU A 144 -13.13 11.86 -6.04
N THR A 145 -14.23 11.25 -5.56
CA THR A 145 -15.56 11.54 -6.14
C THR A 145 -16.20 12.82 -5.63
N HIS A 146 -15.83 13.28 -4.44
CA HIS A 146 -16.53 14.30 -3.65
C HIS A 146 -17.95 13.92 -3.20
N ASP A 147 -18.46 12.77 -3.61
CA ASP A 147 -19.76 12.28 -3.20
C ASP A 147 -19.62 11.47 -1.89
N PRO A 148 -20.21 11.94 -0.77
CA PRO A 148 -20.15 11.22 0.48
C PRO A 148 -20.72 9.79 0.43
N LYS A 149 -21.66 9.53 -0.48
CA LYS A 149 -22.24 8.20 -0.65
C LYS A 149 -21.24 7.18 -1.20
N ILE A 150 -20.24 7.66 -1.93
CA ILE A 150 -19.19 6.82 -2.52
C ILE A 150 -17.93 6.89 -1.65
N ASP A 151 -17.48 8.11 -1.29
CA ASP A 151 -16.21 8.30 -0.57
C ASP A 151 -16.27 7.79 0.89
N ASP A 152 -17.37 8.07 1.61
CA ASP A 152 -17.43 7.74 3.05
C ASP A 152 -17.39 6.22 3.33
N PRO A 153 -18.10 5.34 2.62
CA PRO A 153 -17.98 3.90 2.78
C PRO A 153 -16.56 3.40 2.54
N ALA A 154 -15.90 3.90 1.50
CA ALA A 154 -14.51 3.53 1.17
C ALA A 154 -13.53 3.95 2.28
N ILE A 155 -13.66 5.18 2.78
CA ILE A 155 -12.83 5.70 3.87
C ILE A 155 -13.06 4.89 5.16
N LYS A 156 -14.30 4.57 5.50
CA LYS A 156 -14.64 3.72 6.65
C LYS A 156 -13.98 2.34 6.55
N HIS A 157 -14.04 1.72 5.38
CA HIS A 157 -13.35 0.44 5.15
C HIS A 157 -11.83 0.58 5.38
N ALA A 158 -11.20 1.61 4.81
CA ALA A 158 -9.78 1.85 4.93
C ALA A 158 -9.34 2.10 6.39
N LEU A 159 -10.11 2.87 7.15
CA LEU A 159 -9.87 3.11 8.58
C LEU A 159 -9.95 1.81 9.39
N ASN A 160 -10.98 0.99 9.15
CA ASN A 160 -11.19 -0.27 9.84
C ASN A 160 -10.08 -1.29 9.55
N LYS A 161 -9.58 -1.31 8.31
CA LYS A 161 -8.48 -2.18 7.85
C LYS A 161 -7.10 -1.60 8.10
N LYS A 162 -7.00 -0.38 8.65
CA LYS A 162 -5.74 0.31 8.95
C LYS A 162 -4.84 0.43 7.72
N PHE A 163 -5.40 0.94 6.63
CA PHE A 163 -4.65 1.15 5.40
C PHE A 163 -3.42 2.02 5.64
N TYR A 164 -2.36 1.76 4.87
CA TYR A 164 -1.10 2.49 4.91
C TYR A 164 -1.27 4.00 4.67
N TYR A 165 -2.18 4.36 3.75
CA TYR A 165 -2.46 5.74 3.39
C TYR A 165 -3.94 5.91 3.05
N ILE A 166 -4.53 7.01 3.50
CA ILE A 166 -5.91 7.38 3.19
C ILE A 166 -5.91 8.85 2.76
N GLY A 167 -6.05 9.10 1.46
CA GLY A 167 -6.15 10.44 0.89
C GLY A 167 -7.55 10.73 0.38
N ALA A 168 -8.03 11.95 0.61
CA ALA A 168 -9.36 12.34 0.16
C ALA A 168 -9.39 13.73 -0.45
N LEU A 169 -9.86 13.81 -1.70
CA LEU A 169 -10.01 15.05 -2.43
C LEU A 169 -11.11 15.93 -1.82
N GLY A 170 -10.96 17.25 -1.96
CA GLY A 170 -11.96 18.22 -1.54
C GLY A 170 -11.35 19.51 -1.00
N SER A 171 -12.19 20.50 -0.72
CA SER A 171 -11.79 21.70 -0.01
C SER A 171 -11.61 21.45 1.50
N LYS A 172 -11.01 22.38 2.23
CA LYS A 172 -10.96 22.35 3.71
C LYS A 172 -12.35 22.17 4.33
N LYS A 173 -13.38 22.87 3.78
CA LYS A 173 -14.77 22.74 4.21
C LYS A 173 -15.32 21.33 3.94
N THR A 174 -15.05 20.76 2.78
CA THR A 174 -15.46 19.39 2.43
C THR A 174 -14.85 18.39 3.40
N HIS A 175 -13.55 18.56 3.71
CA HIS A 175 -12.86 17.69 4.67
C HIS A 175 -13.43 17.83 6.09
N SER A 176 -13.69 19.04 6.58
CA SER A 176 -14.33 19.27 7.87
C SER A 176 -15.68 18.56 7.96
N ASN A 177 -16.54 18.72 6.96
CA ASN A 177 -17.84 18.05 6.92
C ASN A 177 -17.70 16.51 6.89
N ARG A 178 -16.65 15.98 6.23
CA ARG A 178 -16.33 14.54 6.23
C ARG A 178 -15.96 14.09 7.64
N CYS A 179 -15.09 14.82 8.32
CA CYS A 179 -14.71 14.52 9.71
C CYS A 179 -15.94 14.47 10.63
N ASP A 180 -16.87 15.41 10.49
CA ASP A 180 -18.10 15.45 11.30
C ASP A 180 -19.00 14.24 11.05
N ARG A 181 -19.13 13.80 9.79
CA ARG A 181 -19.89 12.56 9.45
C ARG A 181 -19.24 11.31 10.04
N LEU A 182 -17.91 11.23 9.99
CA LEU A 182 -17.16 10.10 10.55
C LEU A 182 -17.26 10.08 12.09
N LYS A 183 -17.16 11.24 12.76
CA LYS A 183 -17.41 11.34 14.21
C LYS A 183 -18.80 10.85 14.59
N LYS A 184 -19.84 11.29 13.86
CA LYS A 184 -21.22 10.82 14.06
C LYS A 184 -21.38 9.30 13.81
N SER A 185 -20.49 8.70 13.00
CA SER A 185 -20.44 7.27 12.75
C SER A 185 -19.59 6.50 13.79
N GLY A 186 -19.08 7.17 14.86
CA GLY A 186 -18.35 6.54 15.95
C GLY A 186 -16.85 6.43 15.79
N TYR A 187 -16.25 7.07 14.76
CA TYR A 187 -14.79 7.08 14.61
C TYR A 187 -14.13 8.08 15.55
N SER A 188 -13.04 7.68 16.20
CA SER A 188 -12.27 8.53 17.11
C SER A 188 -11.51 9.63 16.36
N HIS A 189 -11.10 10.65 17.10
CA HIS A 189 -10.25 11.73 16.55
C HIS A 189 -8.94 11.15 15.94
N ASP A 190 -8.31 10.21 16.63
CA ASP A 190 -7.05 9.59 16.17
C ASP A 190 -7.24 8.83 14.85
N GLN A 191 -8.35 8.11 14.71
CA GLN A 191 -8.66 7.45 13.45
C GLN A 191 -8.89 8.45 12.30
N ILE A 192 -9.64 9.52 12.57
CA ILE A 192 -9.95 10.55 11.58
C ILE A 192 -8.68 11.32 11.17
N SER A 193 -7.74 11.54 12.08
CA SER A 193 -6.47 12.22 11.81
C SER A 193 -5.56 11.48 10.83
N LEU A 194 -5.81 10.17 10.59
CA LEU A 194 -5.10 9.39 9.56
C LEU A 194 -5.52 9.76 8.14
N ILE A 195 -6.60 10.53 7.97
CA ILE A 195 -7.09 10.93 6.66
C ILE A 195 -6.38 12.20 6.20
N HIS A 196 -5.62 12.09 5.13
CA HIS A 196 -5.02 13.25 4.46
C HIS A 196 -6.06 13.96 3.60
N GLY A 197 -6.64 15.02 4.13
CA GLY A 197 -7.66 15.83 3.45
C GLY A 197 -7.49 17.32 3.73
N PRO A 198 -7.50 18.18 2.72
CA PRO A 198 -7.44 17.88 1.28
C PRO A 198 -6.18 17.11 0.87
N ILE A 199 -6.35 16.13 -0.02
CA ILE A 199 -5.21 15.38 -0.56
C ILE A 199 -4.31 16.31 -1.38
N GLY A 200 -3.00 16.14 -1.29
CA GLY A 200 -2.00 16.86 -2.06
C GLY A 200 -0.97 17.57 -1.19
N ILE A 201 0.04 18.13 -1.86
CA ILE A 201 1.10 18.92 -1.22
C ILE A 201 0.55 20.32 -0.94
N LYS A 202 0.83 20.85 0.23
CA LYS A 202 0.56 22.26 0.53
C LYS A 202 1.61 23.10 -0.22
N LEU A 203 1.14 23.85 -1.17
CA LEU A 203 1.90 24.89 -1.85
C LEU A 203 1.86 26.19 -1.06
#